data_b7da7c51f6e958e3d35b420b874d847c
#
_entry.id   b7da7c51f6e958e3d35b420b874d847c
#
_cell.length_a   1.000
_cell.length_b   1.000
_cell.length_c   1.000
_cell.angle_alpha   90.00
_cell.angle_beta   90.00
_cell.angle_gamma   90.00
#
_symmetry.space_group_name_H-M   'P 1'
#
loop_
_entity.id
_entity.type
_entity.pdbx_description
1 polymer ?
#
loop_
_entity_poly.entity_id
_entity_poly.type
_entity_poly.pdbx_seq_one_letter_code
_entity_poly.pdbx_strand_id
1 'polypeptide(L)'
;INVLLFNNEIYGLTKGQYSPASPMGSITKSSPMGSVDHPFNPIALALGAEGSFIARSMDRDPVHLKDMLRRSNAHIGTSLLEIYQNCNVFNDGTFEIFTEKSSKKEETIFLENDKPLIFGQNADKGILLDGFKPTIVSITEGKYSANDLWVHDESDLTKAGILSRFFERPVEGTGHLPRPFGVFYENNRACYETGLNAQIEIAKQKKGEGNLDALLRGGETWEIK
;
A
#
# COMPACT_ATOMS: atom_id res chain seq x y z
N ILE A 1 11.75 -7.91 -2.98
CA ILE A 1 11.95 -7.10 -1.75
C ILE A 1 10.60 -6.95 -1.06
N ASN A 2 10.55 -7.25 0.27
CA ASN A 2 9.35 -7.02 1.08
C ASN A 2 9.60 -5.87 2.05
N VAL A 3 8.76 -4.84 1.98
CA VAL A 3 8.77 -3.70 2.89
C VAL A 3 7.54 -3.79 3.79
N LEU A 4 7.76 -3.98 5.09
CA LEU A 4 6.70 -3.93 6.11
C LEU A 4 6.81 -2.59 6.83
N LEU A 5 5.89 -1.68 6.57
CA LEU A 5 5.86 -0.34 7.14
C LEU A 5 4.90 -0.31 8.34
N PHE A 6 5.44 -0.32 9.55
CA PHE A 6 4.66 -0.10 10.76
C PHE A 6 4.40 1.40 10.93
N ASN A 7 3.18 1.82 10.68
CA ASN A 7 2.76 3.21 10.78
C ASN A 7 1.94 3.42 12.07
N ASN A 8 2.49 4.16 13.01
CA ASN A 8 1.84 4.55 14.27
C ASN A 8 1.69 6.07 14.42
N GLU A 9 1.96 6.81 13.33
CA GLU A 9 1.81 8.26 13.25
C GLU A 9 2.56 9.05 14.34
N ILE A 10 3.65 8.47 14.92
CA ILE A 10 4.45 9.11 15.95
C ILE A 10 5.90 8.59 15.95
N TYR A 11 6.87 9.42 16.29
CA TYR A 11 8.23 8.98 16.56
C TYR A 11 8.39 8.61 18.05
N GLY A 12 8.44 7.29 18.32
CA GLY A 12 8.59 6.76 19.68
C GLY A 12 10.01 6.92 20.24
N LEU A 13 11.05 6.74 19.41
CA LEU A 13 12.45 6.83 19.82
C LEU A 13 12.80 8.22 20.42
N THR A 14 12.28 9.26 19.82
CA THR A 14 12.48 10.66 20.22
C THR A 14 11.49 11.14 21.29
N LYS A 15 10.75 10.21 21.91
CA LYS A 15 9.81 10.46 23.02
C LYS A 15 8.55 11.24 22.61
N GLY A 16 8.01 10.96 21.42
CA GLY A 16 6.69 11.45 21.02
C GLY A 16 6.71 12.72 20.17
N GLN A 17 7.61 12.80 19.19
CA GLN A 17 7.53 13.80 18.13
C GLN A 17 6.56 13.31 17.04
N TYR A 18 5.87 14.25 16.37
CA TYR A 18 5.06 13.88 15.22
C TYR A 18 5.94 13.31 14.09
N SER A 19 5.42 12.32 13.39
CA SER A 19 6.05 11.68 12.23
C SER A 19 5.55 12.32 10.92
N PRO A 20 6.18 12.07 9.78
CA PRO A 20 5.66 12.53 8.49
C PRO A 20 4.23 12.06 8.18
N ALA A 21 3.79 10.93 8.74
CA ALA A 21 2.45 10.40 8.56
C ALA A 21 1.43 10.92 9.59
N SER A 22 1.86 11.69 10.59
CA SER A 22 0.95 12.27 11.59
C SER A 22 -0.05 13.23 10.94
N PRO A 23 -1.31 13.25 11.36
CA PRO A 23 -2.29 14.23 10.89
C PRO A 23 -1.82 15.66 11.11
N MET A 24 -2.17 16.56 10.19
CA MET A 24 -1.94 18.00 10.37
C MET A 24 -2.66 18.48 11.64
N GLY A 25 -2.00 19.31 12.42
CA GLY A 25 -2.49 19.77 13.71
C GLY A 25 -2.14 18.85 14.89
N SER A 26 -1.38 17.77 14.69
CA SER A 26 -0.96 16.87 15.76
C SER A 26 -0.15 17.61 16.83
N ILE A 27 -0.66 17.62 18.06
CA ILE A 27 -0.03 18.29 19.21
C ILE A 27 0.92 17.31 19.88
N THR A 28 2.19 17.72 19.98
CA THR A 28 3.23 16.97 20.72
C THR A 28 4.04 17.93 21.61
N LYS A 29 4.92 17.38 22.44
CA LYS A 29 5.80 18.21 23.29
C LYS A 29 6.69 19.16 22.48
N SER A 30 7.10 18.74 21.27
CA SER A 30 7.93 19.56 20.37
C SER A 30 7.13 20.42 19.41
N SER A 31 5.83 20.20 19.29
CA SER A 31 4.91 20.98 18.46
C SER A 31 3.63 21.30 19.23
N PRO A 32 3.71 22.18 20.26
CA PRO A 32 2.59 22.46 21.17
C PRO A 32 1.43 23.21 20.51
N MET A 33 1.65 23.83 19.36
CA MET A 33 0.63 24.50 18.53
C MET A 33 0.08 23.61 17.41
N GLY A 34 0.50 22.35 17.37
CA GLY A 34 0.17 21.40 16.31
C GLY A 34 1.18 21.38 15.16
N SER A 35 1.24 20.25 14.46
CA SER A 35 2.04 20.11 13.25
C SER A 35 1.41 20.87 12.08
N VAL A 36 2.25 21.47 11.22
CA VAL A 36 1.79 22.22 10.04
C VAL A 36 2.00 21.44 8.75
N ASP A 37 2.66 20.30 8.82
CA ASP A 37 2.98 19.47 7.67
C ASP A 37 1.74 18.72 7.17
N HIS A 38 1.64 18.59 5.85
CA HIS A 38 0.64 17.71 5.23
C HIS A 38 1.05 16.25 5.44
N PRO A 39 0.14 15.36 5.86
CA PRO A 39 0.46 13.96 6.11
C PRO A 39 1.03 13.27 4.86
N PHE A 40 2.11 12.53 5.06
CA PHE A 40 2.71 11.70 4.03
C PHE A 40 1.84 10.46 3.77
N ASN A 41 1.62 10.12 2.49
CA ASN A 41 0.84 8.97 2.07
C ASN A 41 1.76 7.84 1.53
N PRO A 42 2.07 6.82 2.34
CA PRO A 42 2.96 5.74 1.93
C PRO A 42 2.44 4.93 0.74
N ILE A 43 1.12 4.68 0.68
CA ILE A 43 0.49 3.94 -0.42
C ILE A 43 0.67 4.69 -1.75
N ALA A 44 0.37 5.99 -1.76
CA ALA A 44 0.52 6.81 -2.96
C ALA A 44 1.97 6.90 -3.44
N LEU A 45 2.95 6.97 -2.51
CA LEU A 45 4.37 6.93 -2.86
C LEU A 45 4.74 5.59 -3.48
N ALA A 46 4.32 4.47 -2.88
CA ALA A 46 4.64 3.13 -3.36
C ALA A 46 4.05 2.85 -4.75
N LEU A 47 2.82 3.34 -5.02
CA LEU A 47 2.21 3.30 -6.35
C LEU A 47 3.02 4.14 -7.35
N GLY A 48 3.41 5.36 -6.97
CA GLY A 48 4.24 6.25 -7.79
C GLY A 48 5.65 5.73 -8.05
N ALA A 49 6.18 4.90 -7.14
CA ALA A 49 7.45 4.19 -7.29
C ALA A 49 7.31 2.84 -8.04
N GLU A 50 6.12 2.56 -8.57
CA GLU A 50 5.80 1.33 -9.30
C GLU A 50 6.04 0.04 -8.49
N GLY A 51 5.78 0.06 -7.18
CA GLY A 51 5.72 -1.15 -6.37
C GLY A 51 4.73 -2.15 -6.97
N SER A 52 5.10 -3.43 -7.00
CA SER A 52 4.30 -4.44 -7.70
C SER A 52 3.28 -5.18 -6.83
N PHE A 53 3.34 -5.01 -5.51
CA PHE A 53 2.32 -5.39 -4.53
C PHE A 53 2.21 -4.30 -3.48
N ILE A 54 1.03 -3.73 -3.32
CA ILE A 54 0.81 -2.62 -2.39
C ILE A 54 -0.47 -2.88 -1.60
N ALA A 55 -0.34 -2.98 -0.28
CA ALA A 55 -1.45 -3.32 0.60
C ALA A 55 -1.42 -2.52 1.91
N ARG A 56 -2.58 -2.46 2.58
CA ARG A 56 -2.71 -1.92 3.93
C ARG A 56 -3.46 -2.88 4.84
N SER A 57 -3.00 -2.97 6.09
CA SER A 57 -3.68 -3.72 7.14
C SER A 57 -3.55 -2.99 8.49
N MET A 58 -4.06 -3.61 9.55
CA MET A 58 -3.98 -3.07 10.91
C MET A 58 -3.66 -4.16 11.93
N ASP A 59 -3.00 -3.80 13.02
CA ASP A 59 -2.61 -4.70 14.11
C ASP A 59 -3.82 -5.28 14.86
N ARG A 60 -4.93 -4.55 14.91
CA ARG A 60 -6.18 -4.92 15.60
C ARG A 60 -7.06 -5.90 14.79
N ASP A 61 -6.63 -6.29 13.59
CA ASP A 61 -7.27 -7.32 12.78
C ASP A 61 -6.26 -8.43 12.40
N PRO A 62 -5.95 -9.35 13.33
CA PRO A 62 -4.89 -10.34 13.12
C PRO A 62 -5.20 -11.33 11.99
N VAL A 63 -6.47 -11.56 11.66
CA VAL A 63 -6.87 -12.44 10.57
C VAL A 63 -6.53 -11.79 9.24
N HIS A 64 -6.97 -10.56 9.03
CA HIS A 64 -6.67 -9.77 7.83
C HIS A 64 -5.16 -9.50 7.70
N LEU A 65 -4.49 -9.11 8.79
CA LEU A 65 -3.04 -8.88 8.78
C LEU A 65 -2.25 -10.12 8.38
N LYS A 66 -2.62 -11.30 8.91
CA LYS A 66 -1.98 -12.57 8.57
C LYS A 66 -2.13 -12.91 7.08
N ASP A 67 -3.28 -12.63 6.50
CA ASP A 67 -3.52 -12.85 5.07
C ASP A 67 -2.67 -11.90 4.23
N MET A 68 -2.65 -10.60 4.55
CA MET A 68 -1.83 -9.62 3.85
C MET A 68 -0.32 -9.92 3.94
N LEU A 69 0.16 -10.38 5.09
CA LEU A 69 1.55 -10.82 5.27
C LEU A 69 1.88 -12.04 4.39
N ARG A 70 0.96 -13.00 4.27
CA ARG A 70 1.14 -14.17 3.42
C ARG A 70 1.20 -13.78 1.94
N ARG A 71 0.27 -12.95 1.49
CA ARG A 71 0.22 -12.46 0.11
C ARG A 71 1.47 -11.65 -0.23
N SER A 72 1.86 -10.72 0.65
CA SER A 72 3.07 -9.92 0.49
C SER A 72 4.33 -10.78 0.37
N ASN A 73 4.44 -11.85 1.18
CA ASN A 73 5.59 -12.77 1.13
C ASN A 73 5.58 -13.69 -0.10
N ALA A 74 4.42 -14.06 -0.60
CA ALA A 74 4.29 -14.92 -1.79
C ALA A 74 4.49 -14.16 -3.11
N HIS A 75 4.36 -12.83 -3.08
CA HIS A 75 4.45 -12.00 -4.27
C HIS A 75 5.84 -12.01 -4.91
N ILE A 76 5.89 -12.13 -6.24
CA ILE A 76 7.11 -12.05 -7.03
C ILE A 76 7.30 -10.61 -7.50
N GLY A 77 8.22 -9.89 -6.85
CA GLY A 77 8.50 -8.48 -7.14
C GLY A 77 8.88 -7.69 -5.89
N THR A 78 8.48 -6.42 -5.86
CA THR A 78 8.63 -5.54 -4.69
C THR A 78 7.28 -5.33 -4.04
N SER A 79 7.15 -5.72 -2.77
CA SER A 79 5.94 -5.53 -1.99
C SER A 79 6.10 -4.45 -0.92
N LEU A 80 5.05 -3.66 -0.71
CA LEU A 80 4.87 -2.79 0.44
C LEU A 80 3.56 -3.15 1.14
N LEU A 81 3.66 -3.48 2.42
CA LEU A 81 2.52 -3.63 3.31
C LEU A 81 2.59 -2.57 4.40
N GLU A 82 1.69 -1.60 4.37
CA GLU A 82 1.49 -0.64 5.44
C GLU A 82 0.62 -1.26 6.53
N ILE A 83 1.12 -1.25 7.78
CA ILE A 83 0.45 -1.81 8.94
C ILE A 83 0.16 -0.69 9.93
N TYR A 84 -1.12 -0.34 10.11
CA TYR A 84 -1.51 0.58 11.17
C TYR A 84 -1.32 -0.09 12.52
N GLN A 85 -0.51 0.55 13.36
CA GLN A 85 -0.13 0.04 14.66
C GLN A 85 -0.41 1.06 15.75
N ASN A 86 -1.16 0.67 16.77
CA ASN A 86 -1.36 1.54 17.93
C ASN A 86 -0.06 1.69 18.74
N CYS A 87 0.25 2.92 19.15
CA CYS A 87 1.37 3.20 20.04
C CYS A 87 0.85 3.56 21.44
N ASN A 88 0.75 2.58 22.34
CA ASN A 88 0.18 2.73 23.69
C ASN A 88 0.92 3.76 24.56
N VAL A 89 2.11 4.20 24.16
CA VAL A 89 2.96 5.09 24.97
C VAL A 89 2.87 6.56 24.53
N PHE A 90 2.87 6.80 23.22
CA PHE A 90 2.99 8.17 22.69
C PHE A 90 1.83 8.60 21.80
N ASN A 91 1.03 7.65 21.30
CA ASN A 91 -0.07 7.96 20.39
C ASN A 91 -1.18 6.90 20.52
N ASP A 92 -1.62 6.69 21.77
CA ASP A 92 -2.67 5.71 22.05
C ASP A 92 -4.01 6.15 21.47
N GLY A 93 -4.70 5.23 20.83
CA GLY A 93 -6.00 5.46 20.23
C GLY A 93 -5.99 6.12 18.83
N THR A 94 -4.83 6.39 18.23
CA THR A 94 -4.77 7.12 16.94
C THR A 94 -5.58 6.47 15.83
N PHE A 95 -5.76 5.14 15.87
CA PHE A 95 -6.53 4.39 14.88
C PHE A 95 -7.86 3.82 15.41
N GLU A 96 -8.35 4.30 16.56
CA GLU A 96 -9.62 3.82 17.14
C GLU A 96 -10.79 3.94 16.16
N ILE A 97 -10.83 5.01 15.39
CA ILE A 97 -11.85 5.25 14.36
C ILE A 97 -11.97 4.09 13.34
N PHE A 98 -10.86 3.38 13.07
CA PHE A 98 -10.82 2.24 12.15
C PHE A 98 -10.91 0.87 12.85
N THR A 99 -10.81 0.84 14.16
CA THR A 99 -10.70 -0.43 14.93
C THR A 99 -11.89 -0.68 15.85
N GLU A 100 -12.55 0.38 16.35
CA GLU A 100 -13.69 0.24 17.23
C GLU A 100 -14.95 -0.23 16.50
N LYS A 101 -15.74 -1.08 17.16
CA LYS A 101 -16.96 -1.67 16.57
C LYS A 101 -18.00 -0.64 16.16
N SER A 102 -18.03 0.49 16.84
CA SER A 102 -18.98 1.59 16.58
C SER A 102 -18.70 2.36 15.31
N SER A 103 -17.42 2.46 14.89
CA SER A 103 -16.97 3.29 13.78
C SER A 103 -16.38 2.50 12.62
N LYS A 104 -15.72 1.37 12.91
CA LYS A 104 -14.96 0.59 11.91
C LYS A 104 -15.71 0.40 10.60
N LYS A 105 -16.97 -0.04 10.65
CA LYS A 105 -17.73 -0.35 9.44
C LYS A 105 -18.12 0.88 8.61
N GLU A 106 -18.23 2.05 9.26
CA GLU A 106 -18.53 3.32 8.57
C GLU A 106 -17.26 3.95 7.98
N GLU A 107 -16.14 3.79 8.67
CA GLU A 107 -14.89 4.49 8.38
C GLU A 107 -13.89 3.66 7.56
N THR A 108 -14.16 2.36 7.38
CA THR A 108 -13.28 1.46 6.60
C THR A 108 -14.01 0.79 5.46
N ILE A 109 -13.24 0.49 4.41
CA ILE A 109 -13.67 -0.39 3.33
C ILE A 109 -12.59 -1.44 3.08
N PHE A 110 -13.00 -2.72 3.07
CA PHE A 110 -12.09 -3.82 2.79
C PHE A 110 -12.09 -4.13 1.30
N LEU A 111 -10.91 -4.11 0.70
CA LEU A 111 -10.70 -4.36 -0.72
C LEU A 111 -10.60 -5.88 -0.94
N GLU A 112 -11.48 -6.40 -1.78
CA GLU A 112 -11.46 -7.79 -2.25
C GLU A 112 -11.52 -7.78 -3.77
N ASN A 113 -10.61 -8.52 -4.42
CA ASN A 113 -10.57 -8.58 -5.89
C ASN A 113 -11.90 -9.06 -6.47
N ASP A 114 -12.34 -8.45 -7.56
CA ASP A 114 -13.60 -8.74 -8.25
C ASP A 114 -14.87 -8.53 -7.39
N LYS A 115 -14.77 -7.77 -6.29
CA LYS A 115 -15.93 -7.44 -5.45
C LYS A 115 -16.28 -5.95 -5.55
N PRO A 116 -17.60 -5.62 -5.48
CA PRO A 116 -18.03 -4.23 -5.41
C PRO A 116 -17.58 -3.60 -4.08
N LEU A 117 -17.22 -2.33 -4.14
CA LEU A 117 -16.82 -1.55 -2.98
C LEU A 117 -18.04 -1.20 -2.13
N ILE A 118 -18.33 -2.01 -1.11
CA ILE A 118 -19.46 -1.87 -0.19
C ILE A 118 -18.92 -1.67 1.24
N PHE A 119 -19.53 -0.78 1.98
CA PHE A 119 -19.22 -0.49 3.39
C PHE A 119 -20.47 0.00 4.14
N GLY A 120 -20.29 0.49 5.37
CA GLY A 120 -21.38 0.93 6.24
C GLY A 120 -21.78 -0.13 7.26
N GLN A 121 -22.45 0.31 8.33
CA GLN A 121 -22.80 -0.55 9.47
C GLN A 121 -23.61 -1.78 9.05
N ASN A 122 -24.50 -1.60 8.07
CA ASN A 122 -25.39 -2.63 7.54
C ASN A 122 -25.02 -3.03 6.10
N ALA A 123 -23.80 -2.71 5.63
CA ALA A 123 -23.41 -2.85 4.22
C ALA A 123 -24.41 -2.15 3.27
N ASP A 124 -24.83 -0.96 3.66
CA ASP A 124 -25.90 -0.16 3.02
C ASP A 124 -25.36 0.95 2.12
N LYS A 125 -24.03 1.13 2.10
CA LYS A 125 -23.32 2.12 1.29
C LYS A 125 -22.39 1.46 0.29
N GLY A 126 -22.25 2.08 -0.86
CA GLY A 126 -21.30 1.65 -1.89
C GLY A 126 -20.58 2.82 -2.53
N ILE A 127 -19.51 2.53 -3.23
CA ILE A 127 -18.75 3.51 -4.02
C ILE A 127 -19.15 3.38 -5.48
N LEU A 128 -19.69 4.44 -6.04
CA LEU A 128 -19.87 4.62 -7.49
C LEU A 128 -18.65 5.36 -8.03
N LEU A 129 -18.12 4.94 -9.18
CA LEU A 129 -17.05 5.64 -9.88
C LEU A 129 -17.60 6.26 -11.17
N ASP A 130 -17.72 7.58 -11.18
CA ASP A 130 -18.07 8.36 -12.36
C ASP A 130 -16.81 8.98 -12.97
N GLY A 131 -16.32 8.37 -14.04
CA GLY A 131 -15.00 8.67 -14.58
C GLY A 131 -13.90 8.38 -13.54
N PHE A 132 -13.29 9.42 -12.99
CA PHE A 132 -12.27 9.32 -11.91
C PHE A 132 -12.77 9.83 -10.56
N LYS A 133 -14.06 10.15 -10.44
CA LYS A 133 -14.65 10.71 -9.23
C LYS A 133 -15.40 9.64 -8.45
N PRO A 134 -14.87 9.18 -7.31
CA PRO A 134 -15.60 8.27 -6.42
C PRO A 134 -16.69 9.04 -5.67
N THR A 135 -17.86 8.42 -5.55
CA THR A 135 -19.03 9.00 -4.85
C THR A 135 -19.68 7.93 -3.98
N ILE A 136 -20.02 8.29 -2.75
CA ILE A 136 -20.77 7.41 -1.85
C ILE A 136 -22.24 7.42 -2.27
N VAL A 137 -22.83 6.24 -2.42
CA VAL A 137 -24.25 6.05 -2.72
C VAL A 137 -24.89 5.07 -1.75
N SER A 138 -26.18 5.27 -1.46
CA SER A 138 -26.98 4.29 -0.74
C SER A 138 -27.45 3.20 -1.70
N ILE A 139 -27.31 1.94 -1.29
CA ILE A 139 -27.79 0.77 -2.05
C ILE A 139 -29.12 0.22 -1.51
N THR A 140 -29.65 0.81 -0.43
CA THR A 140 -30.93 0.41 0.18
C THR A 140 -32.10 1.26 -0.30
N GLU A 141 -31.86 2.42 -0.90
CA GLU A 141 -32.89 3.35 -1.36
C GLU A 141 -33.43 3.03 -2.78
N GLY A 142 -32.98 1.95 -3.36
CA GLY A 142 -33.50 1.42 -4.64
C GLY A 142 -33.05 2.14 -5.91
N LYS A 143 -32.25 3.21 -5.81
CA LYS A 143 -31.70 3.93 -6.96
C LYS A 143 -30.47 3.23 -7.52
N TYR A 144 -29.64 2.65 -6.66
CA TYR A 144 -28.41 1.93 -7.02
C TYR A 144 -28.44 0.52 -6.44
N SER A 145 -27.79 -0.40 -7.13
CA SER A 145 -27.56 -1.79 -6.73
C SER A 145 -26.10 -2.13 -6.69
N ALA A 146 -25.73 -3.29 -6.16
CA ALA A 146 -24.34 -3.76 -6.16
C ALA A 146 -23.69 -3.82 -7.56
N ASN A 147 -24.49 -4.00 -8.61
CA ASN A 147 -24.01 -4.05 -9.99
C ASN A 147 -23.62 -2.67 -10.56
N ASP A 148 -24.07 -1.60 -9.94
CA ASP A 148 -23.75 -0.23 -10.38
C ASP A 148 -22.47 0.29 -9.72
N LEU A 149 -21.98 -0.42 -8.68
CA LEU A 149 -20.85 0.03 -7.88
C LEU A 149 -19.53 -0.25 -8.57
N TRP A 150 -18.52 0.48 -8.13
CA TRP A 150 -17.14 0.23 -8.50
C TRP A 150 -16.70 -1.16 -8.00
N VAL A 151 -16.37 -2.05 -8.94
CA VAL A 151 -15.75 -3.34 -8.66
C VAL A 151 -14.24 -3.16 -8.56
N HIS A 152 -13.68 -3.62 -7.46
CA HIS A 152 -12.23 -3.55 -7.22
C HIS A 152 -11.49 -4.54 -8.15
N ASP A 153 -10.42 -4.04 -8.74
CA ASP A 153 -9.50 -4.80 -9.58
C ASP A 153 -8.08 -4.52 -9.08
N GLU A 154 -7.47 -5.51 -8.48
CA GLU A 154 -6.11 -5.38 -7.92
C GLU A 154 -5.04 -5.15 -8.98
N SER A 155 -5.32 -5.42 -10.27
CA SER A 155 -4.39 -5.18 -11.38
C SER A 155 -4.46 -3.77 -11.97
N ASP A 156 -5.47 -2.97 -11.60
CA ASP A 156 -5.68 -1.63 -12.13
C ASP A 156 -4.92 -0.56 -11.32
N LEU A 157 -3.73 -0.20 -11.80
CA LEU A 157 -2.87 0.81 -11.17
C LEU A 157 -3.55 2.19 -11.07
N THR A 158 -4.38 2.56 -12.06
CA THR A 158 -5.06 3.86 -12.08
C THR A 158 -6.10 3.94 -10.97
N LYS A 159 -6.91 2.91 -10.83
CA LYS A 159 -7.91 2.80 -9.76
C LYS A 159 -7.26 2.69 -8.39
N ALA A 160 -6.13 1.97 -8.26
CA ALA A 160 -5.34 1.95 -7.04
C ALA A 160 -4.87 3.35 -6.62
N GLY A 161 -4.47 4.19 -7.59
CA GLY A 161 -4.14 5.60 -7.38
C GLY A 161 -5.31 6.40 -6.80
N ILE A 162 -6.54 6.18 -7.28
CA ILE A 162 -7.74 6.82 -6.73
C ILE A 162 -8.00 6.33 -5.30
N LEU A 163 -7.98 5.01 -5.06
CA LEU A 163 -8.18 4.40 -3.75
C LEU A 163 -7.17 4.91 -2.72
N SER A 164 -5.92 5.15 -3.12
CA SER A 164 -4.88 5.66 -2.23
C SER A 164 -5.21 7.03 -1.61
N ARG A 165 -6.14 7.77 -2.22
CA ARG A 165 -6.57 9.11 -1.78
C ARG A 165 -7.88 9.11 -0.97
N PHE A 166 -8.47 7.94 -0.74
CA PHE A 166 -9.64 7.83 0.12
C PHE A 166 -9.29 8.23 1.56
N PHE A 167 -10.24 8.87 2.25
CA PHE A 167 -10.10 9.43 3.58
C PHE A 167 -9.23 10.71 3.67
N GLU A 168 -8.49 11.07 2.65
CA GLU A 168 -7.65 12.28 2.68
C GLU A 168 -8.41 13.55 2.29
N ARG A 169 -9.50 13.41 1.53
CA ARG A 169 -10.29 14.54 1.04
C ARG A 169 -11.76 14.37 1.38
N PRO A 170 -12.40 15.37 2.00
CA PRO A 170 -13.84 15.39 2.12
C PRO A 170 -14.49 15.30 0.74
N VAL A 171 -15.53 14.48 0.61
CA VAL A 171 -16.39 14.47 -0.58
C VAL A 171 -17.50 15.47 -0.35
N GLU A 172 -17.61 16.48 -1.22
CA GLU A 172 -18.61 17.54 -1.10
C GLU A 172 -20.03 16.95 -1.00
N GLY A 173 -20.74 17.27 0.08
CA GLY A 173 -22.10 16.82 0.33
C GLY A 173 -22.29 15.40 0.89
N THR A 174 -21.22 14.60 1.02
CA THR A 174 -21.32 13.18 1.44
C THR A 174 -20.35 12.78 2.56
N GLY A 175 -19.59 13.73 3.11
CA GLY A 175 -18.55 13.42 4.09
C GLY A 175 -17.24 12.94 3.42
N HIS A 176 -16.41 12.24 4.17
CA HIS A 176 -15.17 11.65 3.65
C HIS A 176 -15.39 10.21 3.15
N LEU A 177 -14.57 9.79 2.19
CA LEU A 177 -14.54 8.40 1.74
C LEU A 177 -13.93 7.49 2.81
N PRO A 178 -14.40 6.23 2.98
CA PRO A 178 -13.85 5.33 3.97
C PRO A 178 -12.39 4.98 3.69
N ARG A 179 -11.62 4.68 4.74
CA ARG A 179 -10.22 4.24 4.61
C ARG A 179 -10.14 2.84 4.01
N PRO A 180 -9.44 2.63 2.89
CA PRO A 180 -9.28 1.31 2.29
C PRO A 180 -8.25 0.46 3.03
N PHE A 181 -8.57 -0.82 3.24
CA PHE A 181 -7.71 -1.89 3.74
C PHE A 181 -7.78 -3.08 2.79
N GLY A 182 -6.68 -3.76 2.59
CA GLY A 182 -6.54 -4.85 1.62
C GLY A 182 -5.46 -4.54 0.59
N VAL A 183 -5.50 -5.25 -0.53
CA VAL A 183 -4.55 -5.04 -1.63
C VAL A 183 -5.08 -3.95 -2.55
N PHE A 184 -4.30 -2.88 -2.71
CA PHE A 184 -4.59 -1.79 -3.65
C PHE A 184 -4.18 -2.15 -5.06
N TYR A 185 -3.02 -2.81 -5.19
CA TYR A 185 -2.43 -3.16 -6.47
C TYR A 185 -1.57 -4.41 -6.34
N GLU A 186 -1.71 -5.33 -7.28
CA GLU A 186 -0.86 -6.51 -7.42
C GLU A 186 -0.61 -6.82 -8.90
N ASN A 187 0.68 -6.89 -9.26
CA ASN A 187 1.10 -7.31 -10.58
C ASN A 187 2.46 -8.02 -10.48
N ASN A 188 2.50 -9.31 -10.77
CA ASN A 188 3.75 -10.07 -10.74
C ASN A 188 4.77 -9.49 -11.71
N ARG A 189 5.94 -9.16 -11.19
CA ARG A 189 7.05 -8.62 -11.96
C ARG A 189 8.30 -9.46 -11.73
N ALA A 190 8.93 -9.93 -12.80
CA ALA A 190 10.19 -10.69 -12.70
C ALA A 190 11.24 -9.90 -11.90
N CYS A 191 11.90 -10.59 -10.97
CA CYS A 191 12.98 -9.99 -10.19
C CYS A 191 14.20 -9.76 -11.06
N TYR A 192 14.97 -8.70 -10.75
CA TYR A 192 16.20 -8.37 -11.46
C TYR A 192 17.17 -9.56 -11.52
N GLU A 193 17.37 -10.25 -10.40
CA GLU A 193 18.26 -11.40 -10.27
C GLU A 193 17.85 -12.55 -11.19
N THR A 194 16.56 -12.81 -11.32
CA THR A 194 16.03 -13.83 -12.25
C THR A 194 16.34 -13.46 -13.69
N GLY A 195 16.12 -12.20 -14.06
CA GLY A 195 16.44 -11.70 -15.41
C GLY A 195 17.94 -11.75 -15.72
N LEU A 196 18.77 -11.30 -14.75
CA LEU A 196 20.21 -11.31 -14.91
C LEU A 196 20.77 -12.74 -15.04
N ASN A 197 20.34 -13.66 -14.18
CA ASN A 197 20.75 -15.05 -14.25
C ASN A 197 20.34 -15.69 -15.59
N ALA A 198 19.16 -15.42 -16.09
CA ALA A 198 18.72 -15.90 -17.41
C ALA A 198 19.62 -15.35 -18.53
N GLN A 199 20.05 -14.08 -18.47
CA GLN A 199 20.98 -13.52 -19.44
C GLN A 199 22.37 -14.19 -19.38
N ILE A 200 22.86 -14.49 -18.17
CA ILE A 200 24.12 -15.20 -17.98
C ILE A 200 24.07 -16.60 -18.63
N GLU A 201 22.98 -17.34 -18.38
CA GLU A 201 22.82 -18.68 -18.97
C GLU A 201 22.73 -18.64 -20.50
N ILE A 202 22.00 -17.66 -21.04
CA ILE A 202 21.95 -17.45 -22.52
C ILE A 202 23.32 -17.11 -23.08
N ALA A 203 24.11 -16.28 -22.36
CA ALA A 203 25.46 -15.93 -22.79
C ALA A 203 26.39 -17.15 -22.79
N LYS A 204 26.35 -17.99 -21.74
CA LYS A 204 27.11 -19.24 -21.66
C LYS A 204 26.73 -20.21 -22.79
N GLN A 205 25.43 -20.37 -23.07
CA GLN A 205 24.97 -21.24 -24.17
C GLN A 205 25.46 -20.76 -25.55
N LYS A 206 25.49 -19.43 -25.77
CA LYS A 206 25.92 -18.86 -27.05
C LYS A 206 27.41 -18.77 -27.25
N LYS A 207 28.17 -18.50 -26.19
CA LYS A 207 29.62 -18.17 -26.24
C LYS A 207 30.50 -19.16 -25.49
N GLY A 208 29.91 -20.17 -24.84
CA GLY A 208 30.63 -21.08 -23.93
C GLY A 208 30.90 -20.43 -22.57
N GLU A 209 31.49 -21.22 -21.68
CA GLU A 209 31.97 -20.70 -20.39
C GLU A 209 33.21 -19.82 -20.61
N GLY A 210 33.27 -18.69 -19.93
CA GLY A 210 34.42 -17.79 -20.03
C GLY A 210 35.70 -18.43 -19.50
N ASN A 211 36.84 -17.96 -19.99
CA ASN A 211 38.15 -18.33 -19.49
C ASN A 211 38.75 -17.10 -18.80
N LEU A 212 38.88 -17.17 -17.48
CA LEU A 212 39.40 -16.05 -16.68
C LEU A 212 40.86 -15.75 -17.01
N ASP A 213 41.72 -16.79 -17.21
CA ASP A 213 43.13 -16.60 -17.55
C ASP A 213 43.30 -15.91 -18.90
N ALA A 214 42.49 -16.30 -19.89
CA ALA A 214 42.48 -15.65 -21.20
C ALA A 214 42.02 -14.19 -21.10
N LEU A 215 41.02 -13.90 -20.26
CA LEU A 215 40.50 -12.54 -20.03
C LEU A 215 41.54 -11.66 -19.32
N LEU A 216 42.26 -12.20 -18.31
CA LEU A 216 43.27 -11.47 -17.55
C LEU A 216 44.51 -11.17 -18.38
N ARG A 217 44.89 -12.10 -19.28
CA ARG A 217 46.04 -11.90 -20.19
C ARG A 217 45.72 -10.94 -21.33
N GLY A 218 44.48 -10.81 -21.71
CA GLY A 218 44.07 -10.02 -22.87
C GLY A 218 44.55 -10.59 -24.21
N GLY A 219 44.40 -9.83 -25.28
CA GLY A 219 44.83 -10.24 -26.63
C GLY A 219 46.30 -9.91 -26.97
N GLU A 220 46.96 -9.08 -26.17
CA GLU A 220 48.34 -8.63 -26.39
C GLU A 220 49.24 -9.07 -25.23
N THR A 221 49.80 -10.26 -25.36
CA THR A 221 50.78 -10.79 -24.40
C THR A 221 52.12 -11.00 -25.07
N TRP A 222 53.25 -10.74 -24.38
CA TRP A 222 54.57 -11.09 -24.79
C TRP A 222 55.27 -11.98 -23.74
N GLU A 223 56.13 -12.82 -24.17
CA GLU A 223 56.97 -13.60 -23.29
C GLU A 223 58.33 -12.92 -23.07
N ILE A 224 58.75 -12.80 -21.82
CA ILE A 224 60.12 -12.37 -21.49
C ILE A 224 61.01 -13.60 -21.63
N LYS A 225 61.92 -13.57 -22.59
CA LYS A 225 62.94 -14.61 -22.80
C LYS A 225 64.13 -14.41 -21.87
#